data_118050a0da6019ab55f24d4f143ed459
#
_entry.id   118050a0da6019ab55f24d4f143ed459
#
_cell.length_a   1.000
_cell.length_b   1.000
_cell.length_c   1.000
_cell.angle_alpha   90.00
_cell.angle_beta   90.00
_cell.angle_gamma   90.00
#
_symmetry.space_group_name_H-M   'P 1'
#
loop_
_entity.id
_entity.type
_entity.pdbx_description
1 polymer ?
#
loop_
_entity_poly.entity_id
_entity_poly.type
_entity_poly.pdbx_seq_one_letter_code
_entity_poly.pdbx_strand_id
1 'polypeptide(L)'
;MLRGFARKYLSNHLFTGLYASGALGLYHRLRNADSLTVVMFHRTLRPGDPRWATCDPDYTLDESLFVESLAFFARHYRVVSLDQVLRARREGSRLPPRALLITFDDGWLDNVDYALPALQRSGLPAVMFVAADAVGARQPFWQERTIAAWRAGRLAVDAFADTVVAHG
;
A
#
# COMPACT_ATOMS: atom_id res chain seq x y z
N MET A 1 -20.13 22.13 14.03
CA MET A 1 -19.31 22.04 12.80
C MET A 1 -18.01 22.85 12.84
N LEU A 2 -17.92 24.05 13.42
CA LEU A 2 -16.70 24.89 13.47
C LEU A 2 -15.49 24.29 14.23
N ARG A 3 -15.71 23.48 15.29
CA ARG A 3 -14.62 22.88 16.08
C ARG A 3 -13.83 21.80 15.34
N GLY A 4 -14.44 21.09 14.39
CA GLY A 4 -13.75 20.09 13.57
C GLY A 4 -12.85 20.69 12.51
N PHE A 5 -13.28 21.81 11.92
CA PHE A 5 -12.52 22.52 10.88
C PHE A 5 -11.25 23.17 11.44
N ALA A 6 -11.36 23.85 12.59
CA ALA A 6 -10.22 24.48 13.26
C ALA A 6 -9.17 23.43 13.71
N ARG A 7 -9.61 22.27 14.20
CA ARG A 7 -8.70 21.18 14.62
C ARG A 7 -7.95 20.57 13.45
N LYS A 8 -8.61 20.39 12.30
CA LYS A 8 -7.99 19.87 11.08
C LYS A 8 -7.00 20.88 10.48
N TYR A 9 -7.33 22.17 10.52
CA TYR A 9 -6.44 23.23 10.03
C TYR A 9 -5.19 23.39 10.90
N LEU A 10 -5.36 23.43 12.22
CA LEU A 10 -4.22 23.48 13.17
C LEU A 10 -3.31 22.27 13.06
N SER A 11 -3.87 21.08 12.87
CA SER A 11 -3.08 19.86 12.69
C SER A 11 -2.24 19.92 11.42
N ASN A 12 -2.79 20.39 10.29
CA ASN A 12 -2.07 20.50 9.04
C ASN A 12 -0.89 21.47 9.12
N HIS A 13 -1.07 22.64 9.72
CA HIS A 13 0.02 23.62 9.91
C HIS A 13 1.10 23.11 10.87
N LEU A 14 0.71 22.41 11.93
CA LEU A 14 1.65 21.78 12.86
C LEU A 14 2.48 20.70 12.14
N PHE A 15 1.83 19.81 11.40
CA PHE A 15 2.53 18.78 10.62
C PHE A 15 3.45 19.37 9.55
N THR A 16 3.00 20.41 8.85
CA THR A 16 3.83 21.12 7.88
C THR A 16 5.05 21.75 8.54
N GLY A 17 4.88 22.39 9.70
CA GLY A 17 6.00 22.95 10.46
C GLY A 17 6.99 21.91 10.96
N LEU A 18 6.48 20.79 11.50
CA LEU A 18 7.32 19.66 11.93
C LEU A 18 8.06 18.98 10.77
N TYR A 19 7.42 18.91 9.61
CA TYR A 19 8.06 18.42 8.38
C TYR A 19 9.14 19.38 7.90
N ALA A 20 8.83 20.67 7.76
CA ALA A 20 9.75 21.69 7.28
C ALA A 20 10.98 21.89 8.20
N SER A 21 10.80 21.72 9.52
CA SER A 21 11.90 21.76 10.50
C SER A 21 12.78 20.50 10.50
N GLY A 22 12.40 19.44 9.80
CA GLY A 22 13.07 18.14 9.84
C GLY A 22 12.81 17.32 11.11
N ALA A 23 12.02 17.84 12.06
CA ALA A 23 11.74 17.16 13.34
C ALA A 23 11.02 15.82 13.14
N LEU A 24 10.08 15.73 12.19
CA LEU A 24 9.43 14.47 11.84
C LEU A 24 10.43 13.46 11.25
N GLY A 25 11.35 13.93 10.41
CA GLY A 25 12.40 13.07 9.84
C GLY A 25 13.34 12.52 10.92
N LEU A 26 13.74 13.35 11.88
CA LEU A 26 14.57 12.91 13.00
C LEU A 26 13.81 11.93 13.91
N TYR A 27 12.57 12.23 14.28
CA TYR A 27 11.71 11.34 15.05
C TYR A 27 11.57 9.98 14.37
N HIS A 28 11.29 9.99 13.06
CA HIS A 28 11.12 8.78 12.28
C HIS A 28 12.42 7.94 12.22
N ARG A 29 13.58 8.60 12.06
CA ARG A 29 14.88 7.93 12.05
C ARG A 29 15.20 7.26 13.39
N LEU A 30 14.91 7.93 14.50
CA LEU A 30 15.15 7.40 15.85
C LEU A 30 14.18 6.26 16.19
N ARG A 31 12.89 6.45 15.89
CA ARG A 31 11.85 5.45 16.21
C ARG A 31 12.04 4.15 15.41
N ASN A 32 12.46 4.25 14.16
CA ASN A 32 12.61 3.08 13.29
C ASN A 32 14.04 2.55 13.20
N ALA A 33 14.93 3.01 14.09
CA ALA A 33 16.32 2.59 14.06
C ALA A 33 16.48 1.07 14.18
N ASP A 34 15.73 0.45 15.08
CA ASP A 34 15.82 -0.99 15.40
C ASP A 34 14.53 -1.76 15.07
N SER A 35 13.72 -1.26 14.15
CA SER A 35 12.45 -1.90 13.75
C SER A 35 12.45 -2.29 12.28
N LEU A 36 11.67 -3.32 11.96
CA LEU A 36 11.28 -3.63 10.59
C LEU A 36 10.00 -2.86 10.25
N THR A 37 10.10 -1.98 9.26
CA THR A 37 8.91 -1.36 8.64
C THR A 37 8.43 -2.26 7.52
N VAL A 38 7.17 -2.61 7.50
CA VAL A 38 6.53 -3.31 6.38
C VAL A 38 5.61 -2.33 5.67
N VAL A 39 5.81 -2.17 4.37
CA VAL A 39 4.94 -1.36 3.50
C VAL A 39 4.21 -2.31 2.58
N MET A 40 2.88 -2.25 2.62
CA MET A 40 1.99 -3.13 1.88
C MET A 40 1.33 -2.36 0.74
N PHE A 41 1.38 -2.92 -0.46
CA PHE A 41 0.68 -2.47 -1.65
C PHE A 41 -0.28 -3.57 -2.13
N HIS A 42 -1.34 -3.18 -2.84
CA HIS A 42 -2.23 -4.12 -3.50
C HIS A 42 -2.11 -3.97 -5.01
N ARG A 43 -2.46 -2.82 -5.53
CA ARG A 43 -2.48 -2.55 -6.97
C ARG A 43 -1.64 -1.33 -7.33
N THR A 44 -1.04 -1.39 -8.52
CA THR A 44 -0.33 -0.25 -9.12
C THR A 44 -0.83 -0.09 -10.55
N LEU A 45 -1.39 1.07 -10.89
CA LEU A 45 -1.92 1.34 -12.22
C LEU A 45 -1.33 2.64 -12.79
N ARG A 46 -1.09 2.65 -14.09
CA ARG A 46 -0.74 3.85 -14.82
C ARG A 46 -1.97 4.74 -15.03
N PRO A 47 -1.84 6.08 -15.03
CA PRO A 47 -2.91 6.97 -15.42
C PRO A 47 -3.52 6.59 -16.76
N GLY A 48 -4.85 6.52 -16.83
CA GLY A 48 -5.57 6.14 -18.04
C GLY A 48 -5.70 4.65 -18.31
N ASP A 49 -5.17 3.78 -17.44
CA ASP A 49 -5.41 2.33 -17.54
C ASP A 49 -6.92 2.04 -17.35
N PRO A 50 -7.55 1.25 -18.24
CA PRO A 50 -8.99 0.95 -18.15
C PRO A 50 -9.38 0.22 -16.85
N ARG A 51 -8.45 -0.45 -16.18
CA ARG A 51 -8.68 -1.10 -14.88
C ARG A 51 -9.05 -0.14 -13.77
N TRP A 52 -8.76 1.17 -13.92
CA TRP A 52 -9.27 2.20 -12.99
C TRP A 52 -10.80 2.24 -12.89
N ALA A 53 -11.50 1.80 -13.93
CA ALA A 53 -12.96 1.77 -13.92
C ALA A 53 -13.56 0.77 -12.91
N THR A 54 -12.81 -0.26 -12.52
CA THR A 54 -13.30 -1.34 -11.65
C THR A 54 -12.50 -1.52 -10.37
N CYS A 55 -11.30 -0.92 -10.28
CA CYS A 55 -10.47 -1.05 -9.08
C CYS A 55 -11.02 -0.26 -7.89
N ASP A 56 -10.62 -0.66 -6.70
CA ASP A 56 -10.79 0.12 -5.49
C ASP A 56 -9.72 1.21 -5.43
N PRO A 57 -10.09 2.51 -5.43
CA PRO A 57 -9.12 3.60 -5.41
C PRO A 57 -8.33 3.68 -4.11
N ASP A 58 -8.86 3.18 -2.99
CA ASP A 58 -8.18 3.21 -1.70
C ASP A 58 -7.06 2.17 -1.61
N TYR A 59 -7.12 1.13 -2.45
CA TYR A 59 -6.11 0.07 -2.54
C TYR A 59 -5.30 0.10 -3.84
N THR A 60 -5.45 1.16 -4.64
CA THR A 60 -4.76 1.29 -5.93
C THR A 60 -3.87 2.53 -5.93
N LEU A 61 -2.59 2.34 -6.19
CA LEU A 61 -1.62 3.42 -6.27
C LEU A 61 -1.33 3.78 -7.73
N ASP A 62 -1.17 5.08 -8.00
CA ASP A 62 -0.64 5.54 -9.27
C ASP A 62 0.82 5.11 -9.46
N GLU A 63 1.21 4.68 -10.67
CA GLU A 63 2.58 4.23 -11.00
C GLU A 63 3.63 5.31 -10.66
N SER A 64 3.34 6.59 -10.91
CA SER A 64 4.29 7.67 -10.64
C SER A 64 4.55 7.81 -9.15
N LEU A 65 3.50 7.77 -8.34
CA LEU A 65 3.60 7.82 -6.90
C LEU A 65 4.29 6.57 -6.31
N PHE A 66 4.09 5.41 -6.94
CA PHE A 66 4.84 4.20 -6.58
C PHE A 66 6.34 4.37 -6.83
N VAL A 67 6.74 4.89 -7.99
CA VAL A 67 8.16 5.17 -8.32
C VAL A 67 8.77 6.18 -7.35
N GLU A 68 8.06 7.25 -7.01
CA GLU A 68 8.49 8.22 -6.01
C GLU A 68 8.66 7.57 -4.63
N SER A 69 7.74 6.68 -4.26
CA SER A 69 7.83 5.92 -3.01
C SER A 69 9.07 5.02 -2.97
N LEU A 70 9.40 4.34 -4.08
CA LEU A 70 10.63 3.54 -4.17
C LEU A 70 11.89 4.39 -3.99
N ALA A 71 11.94 5.57 -4.61
CA ALA A 71 13.05 6.51 -4.45
C ALA A 71 13.18 6.99 -2.97
N PHE A 72 12.05 7.26 -2.32
CA PHE A 72 12.01 7.60 -0.90
C PHE A 72 12.52 6.44 -0.03
N PHE A 73 12.09 5.20 -0.29
CA PHE A 73 12.53 4.03 0.47
C PHE A 73 14.04 3.80 0.30
N ALA A 74 14.54 3.85 -0.93
CA ALA A 74 15.96 3.70 -1.19
C ALA A 74 16.82 4.74 -0.44
N ARG A 75 16.31 5.97 -0.32
CA ARG A 75 17.02 7.08 0.35
C ARG A 75 16.99 6.98 1.87
N HIS A 76 15.88 6.54 2.44
CA HIS A 76 15.62 6.68 3.89
C HIS A 76 15.67 5.36 4.66
N TYR A 77 15.60 4.21 3.99
CA TYR A 77 15.54 2.88 4.57
C TYR A 77 16.63 1.96 4.02
N ARG A 78 16.78 0.81 4.67
CA ARG A 78 17.46 -0.36 4.12
C ARG A 78 16.39 -1.36 3.68
N VAL A 79 16.08 -1.36 2.40
CA VAL A 79 15.11 -2.30 1.85
C VAL A 79 15.73 -3.69 1.88
N VAL A 80 15.02 -4.63 2.53
CA VAL A 80 15.45 -6.00 2.74
C VAL A 80 14.51 -6.98 2.04
N SER A 81 15.04 -8.13 1.63
CA SER A 81 14.21 -9.21 1.09
C SER A 81 13.54 -10.00 2.21
N LEU A 82 12.48 -10.75 1.87
CA LEU A 82 11.84 -11.66 2.81
C LEU A 82 12.84 -12.71 3.35
N ASP A 83 13.74 -13.22 2.50
CA ASP A 83 14.77 -14.18 2.91
C ASP A 83 15.70 -13.62 3.99
N GLN A 84 16.08 -12.35 3.88
CA GLN A 84 16.90 -11.68 4.90
C GLN A 84 16.14 -11.57 6.22
N VAL A 85 14.83 -11.24 6.19
CA VAL A 85 13.98 -11.17 7.38
C VAL A 85 13.85 -12.55 8.04
N LEU A 86 13.56 -13.59 7.24
CA LEU A 86 13.39 -14.94 7.73
C LEU A 86 14.70 -15.53 8.27
N ARG A 87 15.83 -15.22 7.62
CA ARG A 87 17.16 -15.63 8.08
C ARG A 87 17.48 -14.98 9.42
N ALA A 88 17.33 -13.66 9.52
CA ALA A 88 17.57 -12.93 10.77
C ALA A 88 16.74 -13.50 11.92
N ARG A 89 15.46 -13.82 11.66
CA ARG A 89 14.58 -14.44 12.67
C ARG A 89 15.06 -15.84 13.10
N ARG A 90 15.47 -16.68 12.16
CA ARG A 90 15.94 -18.06 12.46
C ARG A 90 17.26 -18.06 13.22
N GLU A 91 18.16 -17.15 12.90
CA GLU A 91 19.49 -17.06 13.48
C GLU A 91 19.55 -16.21 14.75
N GLY A 92 18.45 -15.54 15.13
CA GLY A 92 18.45 -14.58 16.22
C GLY A 92 19.32 -13.35 15.95
N SER A 93 19.66 -13.10 14.68
CA SER A 93 20.48 -11.96 14.26
C SER A 93 19.62 -10.71 14.03
N ARG A 94 20.26 -9.53 14.07
CA ARG A 94 19.57 -8.27 13.85
C ARG A 94 19.47 -7.95 12.35
N LEU A 95 18.34 -7.37 11.95
CA LEU A 95 18.22 -6.71 10.67
C LEU A 95 19.04 -5.41 10.66
N PRO A 96 19.42 -4.90 9.48
CA PRO A 96 20.07 -3.61 9.38
C PRO A 96 19.18 -2.50 9.95
N PRO A 97 19.78 -1.42 10.48
CA PRO A 97 19.00 -0.29 10.98
C PRO A 97 18.06 0.27 9.92
N ARG A 98 16.83 0.61 10.33
CA ARG A 98 15.77 1.09 9.43
C ARG A 98 15.45 0.10 8.31
N ALA A 99 15.36 -1.18 8.63
CA ALA A 99 14.94 -2.19 7.68
C ALA A 99 13.53 -1.92 7.18
N LEU A 100 13.31 -2.10 5.87
CA LEU A 100 12.00 -1.98 5.24
C LEU A 100 11.77 -3.17 4.32
N LEU A 101 10.62 -3.82 4.47
CA LEU A 101 10.14 -4.87 3.58
C LEU A 101 8.99 -4.33 2.72
N ILE A 102 9.12 -4.45 1.41
CA ILE A 102 8.06 -4.12 0.46
C ILE A 102 7.24 -5.37 0.20
N THR A 103 5.92 -5.30 0.41
CA THR A 103 5.00 -6.40 0.15
C THR A 103 3.90 -5.98 -0.81
N PHE A 104 3.42 -6.94 -1.58
CA PHE A 104 2.21 -6.83 -2.39
C PHE A 104 1.28 -7.96 -2.00
N ASP A 105 0.00 -7.67 -1.93
CA ASP A 105 -1.02 -8.66 -1.63
C ASP A 105 -1.86 -9.00 -2.87
N ASP A 106 -2.58 -10.10 -2.80
CA ASP A 106 -3.56 -10.62 -3.75
C ASP A 106 -2.99 -11.21 -5.05
N GLY A 107 -1.85 -10.74 -5.56
CA GLY A 107 -1.28 -11.23 -6.81
C GLY A 107 -1.88 -10.61 -8.07
N TRP A 108 -2.22 -9.32 -8.04
CA TRP A 108 -2.75 -8.59 -9.19
C TRP A 108 -1.78 -8.52 -10.36
N LEU A 109 -2.28 -8.76 -11.59
CA LEU A 109 -1.48 -8.72 -12.81
C LEU A 109 -0.84 -7.35 -13.07
N ASP A 110 -1.52 -6.27 -12.67
CA ASP A 110 -0.98 -4.91 -12.84
C ASP A 110 0.34 -4.68 -12.07
N ASN A 111 0.60 -5.44 -11.03
CA ASN A 111 1.89 -5.40 -10.36
C ASN A 111 3.02 -5.96 -11.24
N VAL A 112 2.72 -6.92 -12.11
CA VAL A 112 3.67 -7.42 -13.13
C VAL A 112 3.85 -6.38 -14.24
N ASP A 113 2.78 -5.70 -14.63
CA ASP A 113 2.82 -4.72 -15.72
C ASP A 113 3.56 -3.43 -15.32
N TYR A 114 3.39 -2.95 -14.08
CA TYR A 114 3.84 -1.64 -13.66
C TYR A 114 4.81 -1.64 -12.46
N ALA A 115 4.49 -2.39 -11.40
CA ALA A 115 5.32 -2.38 -10.19
C ALA A 115 6.64 -3.14 -10.40
N LEU A 116 6.62 -4.31 -11.02
CA LEU A 116 7.80 -5.13 -11.25
C LEU A 116 8.88 -4.40 -12.07
N PRO A 117 8.58 -3.75 -13.21
CA PRO A 117 9.59 -2.97 -13.93
C PRO A 117 10.18 -1.82 -13.12
N ALA A 118 9.39 -1.17 -12.27
CA ALA A 118 9.86 -0.10 -11.40
C ALA A 118 10.81 -0.63 -10.31
N LEU A 119 10.47 -1.76 -9.68
CA LEU A 119 11.33 -2.46 -8.71
C LEU A 119 12.65 -2.91 -9.34
N GLN A 120 12.60 -3.48 -10.55
CA GLN A 120 13.80 -3.90 -11.28
C GLN A 120 14.72 -2.71 -11.59
N ARG A 121 14.19 -1.57 -12.05
CA ARG A 121 14.96 -0.36 -12.30
C ARG A 121 15.61 0.21 -11.03
N SER A 122 14.93 0.11 -9.90
CA SER A 122 15.43 0.60 -8.61
C SER A 122 16.34 -0.39 -7.88
N GLY A 123 16.40 -1.66 -8.33
CA GLY A 123 17.17 -2.73 -7.68
C GLY A 123 16.64 -3.10 -6.29
N LEU A 124 15.37 -2.81 -6.01
CA LEU A 124 14.77 -3.05 -4.69
C LEU A 124 14.02 -4.38 -4.67
N PRO A 125 14.24 -5.22 -3.65
CA PRO A 125 13.50 -6.45 -3.47
C PRO A 125 12.09 -6.18 -2.95
N ALA A 126 11.14 -7.02 -3.35
CA ALA A 126 9.80 -7.06 -2.82
C ALA A 126 9.33 -8.52 -2.75
N VAL A 127 8.25 -8.76 -2.01
CA VAL A 127 7.56 -10.06 -1.95
C VAL A 127 6.10 -9.87 -2.31
N MET A 128 5.53 -10.82 -3.05
CA MET A 128 4.12 -10.86 -3.38
C MET A 128 3.46 -12.04 -2.69
N PHE A 129 2.39 -11.78 -1.96
CA PHE A 129 1.50 -12.79 -1.40
C PHE A 129 0.32 -12.97 -2.35
N VAL A 130 0.19 -14.17 -2.89
CA VAL A 130 -0.81 -14.47 -3.91
C VAL A 130 -1.99 -15.20 -3.27
N ALA A 131 -3.21 -14.74 -3.53
CA ALA A 131 -4.42 -15.45 -3.16
C ALA A 131 -4.55 -16.72 -4.02
N ALA A 132 -4.27 -17.88 -3.43
CA ALA A 132 -4.17 -19.15 -4.16
C ALA A 132 -5.44 -19.48 -4.95
N ASP A 133 -6.62 -19.20 -4.38
CA ASP A 133 -7.91 -19.44 -5.03
C ASP A 133 -8.19 -18.53 -6.24
N ALA A 134 -7.43 -17.44 -6.37
CA ALA A 134 -7.54 -16.53 -7.50
C ALA A 134 -6.67 -16.93 -8.69
N VAL A 135 -5.70 -17.82 -8.49
CA VAL A 135 -4.80 -18.28 -9.56
C VAL A 135 -5.59 -19.06 -10.60
N GLY A 136 -5.63 -18.54 -11.83
CA GLY A 136 -6.39 -19.15 -12.93
C GLY A 136 -7.91 -18.95 -12.85
N ALA A 137 -8.41 -18.21 -11.86
CA ALA A 137 -9.82 -17.88 -11.76
C ALA A 137 -10.26 -17.02 -12.95
N ARG A 138 -11.45 -17.36 -13.53
CA ARG A 138 -12.03 -16.59 -14.64
C ARG A 138 -12.81 -15.36 -14.15
N GLN A 139 -13.12 -15.31 -12.88
CA GLN A 139 -13.92 -14.25 -12.28
C GLN A 139 -13.00 -13.26 -11.56
N PRO A 140 -13.24 -11.95 -11.68
CA PRO A 140 -12.57 -10.95 -10.84
C PRO A 140 -12.84 -11.20 -9.35
N PHE A 141 -12.01 -10.67 -8.50
CA PHE A 141 -12.25 -10.67 -7.05
C PHE A 141 -13.64 -10.09 -6.72
N TRP A 142 -14.24 -10.58 -5.64
CA TRP A 142 -15.57 -10.15 -5.26
C TRP A 142 -15.67 -8.64 -5.02
N GLN A 143 -14.60 -8.02 -4.50
CA GLN A 143 -14.50 -6.56 -4.29
C GLN A 143 -14.68 -5.81 -5.61
N GLU A 144 -13.97 -6.20 -6.67
CA GLU A 144 -14.10 -5.56 -7.99
C GLU A 144 -15.51 -5.75 -8.58
N ARG A 145 -16.09 -6.93 -8.43
CA ARG A 145 -17.45 -7.18 -8.90
C ARG A 145 -18.45 -6.30 -8.17
N THR A 146 -18.27 -6.12 -6.85
CA THR A 146 -19.10 -5.26 -6.02
C THR A 146 -18.97 -3.79 -6.45
N ILE A 147 -17.74 -3.30 -6.62
CA ILE A 147 -17.48 -1.93 -7.08
C ILE A 147 -18.07 -1.70 -8.48
N ALA A 148 -17.85 -2.64 -9.40
CA ALA A 148 -18.41 -2.55 -10.75
C ALA A 148 -19.96 -2.54 -10.74
N ALA A 149 -20.58 -3.35 -9.89
CA ALA A 149 -22.03 -3.38 -9.74
C ALA A 149 -22.57 -2.09 -9.14
N TRP A 150 -21.90 -1.52 -8.15
CA TRP A 150 -22.25 -0.24 -7.53
C TRP A 150 -22.13 0.92 -8.51
N ARG A 151 -21.00 1.02 -9.21
CA ARG A 151 -20.79 2.06 -10.23
C ARG A 151 -21.78 1.98 -11.40
N ALA A 152 -22.27 0.78 -11.70
CA ALA A 152 -23.30 0.56 -12.71
C ALA A 152 -24.73 0.79 -12.18
N GLY A 153 -24.90 1.25 -10.93
CA GLY A 153 -26.21 1.47 -10.30
C GLY A 153 -27.02 0.19 -10.06
N ARG A 154 -26.36 -0.98 -10.07
CA ARG A 154 -27.00 -2.29 -9.85
C ARG A 154 -27.06 -2.72 -8.38
N LEU A 155 -26.35 -2.00 -7.50
CA LEU A 155 -26.40 -2.19 -6.05
C LEU A 155 -27.07 -0.96 -5.43
N ALA A 156 -28.20 -1.14 -4.77
CA ALA A 156 -28.78 -0.15 -3.90
C ALA A 156 -28.05 -0.19 -2.55
N VAL A 157 -27.69 0.97 -2.02
CA VAL A 157 -26.98 1.09 -0.72
C VAL A 157 -27.80 0.44 0.40
N ASP A 158 -29.12 0.54 0.34
CA ASP A 158 -30.04 -0.04 1.33
C ASP A 158 -29.99 -1.59 1.30
N ALA A 159 -29.94 -2.21 0.12
CA ALA A 159 -29.83 -3.66 -0.01
C ALA A 159 -28.49 -4.22 0.50
N PHE A 160 -27.42 -3.43 0.42
CA PHE A 160 -26.11 -3.81 0.95
C PHE A 160 -26.09 -3.74 2.49
N ALA A 161 -26.70 -2.71 3.07
CA ALA A 161 -26.83 -2.56 4.52
C ALA A 161 -27.63 -3.72 5.13
N ASP A 162 -28.76 -4.10 4.50
CA ASP A 162 -29.59 -5.21 4.94
C ASP A 162 -28.85 -6.57 4.86
N THR A 163 -28.02 -6.75 3.84
CA THR A 163 -27.22 -7.99 3.68
C THR A 163 -26.12 -8.09 4.74
N VAL A 164 -25.45 -7.00 5.07
CA VAL A 164 -24.40 -6.98 6.11
C VAL A 164 -25.01 -7.21 7.49
N VAL A 165 -26.18 -6.64 7.78
CA VAL A 165 -26.88 -6.85 9.07
C VAL A 165 -27.42 -8.28 9.21
N ALA A 166 -27.79 -8.93 8.10
CA ALA A 166 -28.32 -10.30 8.13
C ALA A 166 -27.23 -11.39 8.30
N HIS A 167 -25.96 -11.08 8.08
CA HIS A 167 -24.85 -12.04 8.07
C HIS A 167 -23.71 -11.68 9.06
N GLY A 168 -23.85 -10.60 9.82
CA GLY A 168 -22.97 -10.20 10.93
C GLY A 168 -23.57 -10.58 12.26
#